data_d8d21979fb93baf876eec7f91dd09c8a
#
_entry.id   d8d21979fb93baf876eec7f91dd09c8a
#
_cell.length_a   1.000
_cell.length_b   1.000
_cell.length_c   1.000
_cell.angle_alpha   90.00
_cell.angle_beta   90.00
_cell.angle_gamma   90.00
#
_symmetry.space_group_name_H-M   'P 1'
#
loop_
_entity.id
_entity.type
_entity.pdbx_description
1 polymer ?
#
loop_
_entity_poly.entity_id
_entity_poly.type
_entity_poly.pdbx_seq_one_letter_code
_entity_poly.pdbx_strand_id
1 'polypeptide(L)'
;MRIDKFLAEKYGSRTKSAEAIEKGLVLVNGKAVSPSYEVKESDNFVFLHAEESFVSAGGYKLAKALIDFDFSVKDKVFADIGASTGGFTDCLLQIGAKKVYCIDVGESQLDERLKGEKVVIIDNFNARFLNYALFAEELDGVVIDVSFISLTYILGAVSAALRNGNCVLALIKPQFECESRKVGKNGIVRDEKLHKKIIIKICDFAKSVGLAPRAITNAPIVKGKNMEYVILLEKGENCENCANTENLLKCVKL
;
A
#
# COMPACT_ATOMS: atom_id res chain seq x y z
N MET A 1 15.00 -23.25 -14.03
CA MET A 1 13.94 -23.12 -15.09
C MET A 1 13.21 -21.80 -14.87
N ARG A 2 12.96 -21.03 -15.94
CA ARG A 2 12.25 -19.74 -15.83
C ARG A 2 10.84 -19.92 -15.25
N ILE A 3 10.43 -18.98 -14.39
CA ILE A 3 9.15 -19.04 -13.66
C ILE A 3 7.93 -18.96 -14.60
N ASP A 4 8.02 -18.20 -15.72
CA ASP A 4 6.93 -18.14 -16.71
C ASP A 4 6.66 -19.50 -17.36
N LYS A 5 7.68 -20.33 -17.52
CA LYS A 5 7.57 -21.71 -18.01
C LYS A 5 7.14 -22.67 -16.89
N PHE A 6 7.67 -22.49 -15.69
CA PHE A 6 7.34 -23.32 -14.52
C PHE A 6 5.84 -23.24 -14.17
N LEU A 7 5.25 -22.06 -14.29
CA LEU A 7 3.85 -21.83 -13.97
C LEU A 7 2.88 -21.98 -15.15
N ALA A 8 3.39 -22.37 -16.35
CA ALA A 8 2.57 -22.46 -17.55
C ALA A 8 1.39 -23.44 -17.42
N GLU A 9 1.56 -24.54 -16.70
CA GLU A 9 0.50 -25.52 -16.42
C GLU A 9 -0.58 -24.91 -15.52
N LYS A 10 -0.20 -24.19 -14.47
CA LYS A 10 -1.10 -23.55 -13.51
C LYS A 10 -1.98 -22.46 -14.17
N TYR A 11 -1.41 -21.66 -15.06
CA TYR A 11 -2.10 -20.55 -15.72
C TYR A 11 -2.62 -20.88 -17.13
N GLY A 12 -2.45 -22.12 -17.57
CA GLY A 12 -2.92 -22.61 -18.87
C GLY A 12 -2.02 -22.22 -20.06
N SER A 13 -1.07 -21.28 -19.92
CA SER A 13 -0.05 -20.99 -20.93
C SER A 13 1.09 -20.17 -20.36
N ARG A 14 2.26 -20.19 -21.03
CA ARG A 14 3.42 -19.38 -20.67
C ARG A 14 3.14 -17.86 -20.72
N THR A 15 2.34 -17.42 -21.71
CA THR A 15 1.94 -16.00 -21.86
C THR A 15 1.09 -15.57 -20.67
N LYS A 16 0.07 -16.35 -20.31
CA LYS A 16 -0.77 -16.05 -19.14
C LYS A 16 0.01 -16.07 -17.83
N SER A 17 0.98 -16.99 -17.70
CA SER A 17 1.89 -16.99 -16.54
C SER A 17 2.72 -15.71 -16.47
N ALA A 18 3.29 -15.28 -17.62
CA ALA A 18 4.06 -14.04 -17.66
C ALA A 18 3.21 -12.82 -17.30
N GLU A 19 1.98 -12.73 -17.81
CA GLU A 19 1.03 -11.67 -17.45
C GLU A 19 0.67 -11.69 -15.96
N ALA A 20 0.42 -12.86 -15.38
CA ALA A 20 0.13 -13.00 -13.95
C ALA A 20 1.32 -12.53 -13.09
N ILE A 21 2.54 -12.90 -13.48
CA ILE A 21 3.77 -12.49 -12.79
C ILE A 21 3.98 -10.97 -12.91
N GLU A 22 3.79 -10.39 -14.10
CA GLU A 22 3.91 -8.94 -14.33
C GLU A 22 2.85 -8.13 -13.58
N LYS A 23 1.66 -8.69 -13.38
CA LYS A 23 0.61 -8.12 -12.55
C LYS A 23 0.88 -8.26 -11.04
N GLY A 24 1.94 -8.95 -10.64
CA GLY A 24 2.26 -9.18 -9.23
C GLY A 24 1.42 -10.27 -8.56
N LEU A 25 0.70 -11.11 -9.34
CA LEU A 25 -0.11 -12.22 -8.82
C LEU A 25 0.72 -13.40 -8.32
N VAL A 26 2.02 -13.39 -8.56
CA VAL A 26 2.96 -14.42 -8.11
C VAL A 26 4.10 -13.76 -7.38
N LEU A 27 4.27 -14.11 -6.13
CA LEU A 27 5.42 -13.69 -5.32
C LEU A 27 6.31 -14.91 -5.07
N VAL A 28 7.62 -14.69 -5.16
CA VAL A 28 8.63 -15.71 -4.83
C VAL A 28 9.39 -15.21 -3.59
N ASN A 29 9.36 -15.99 -2.52
CA ASN A 29 9.95 -15.60 -1.23
C ASN A 29 9.44 -14.22 -0.75
N GLY A 30 8.12 -13.98 -0.92
CA GLY A 30 7.47 -12.71 -0.58
C GLY A 30 7.77 -11.53 -1.52
N LYS A 31 8.50 -11.74 -2.64
CA LYS A 31 8.91 -10.66 -3.56
C LYS A 31 8.32 -10.85 -4.94
N ALA A 32 7.90 -9.75 -5.57
CA ALA A 32 7.56 -9.75 -6.98
C ALA A 32 8.83 -10.02 -7.81
N VAL A 33 8.69 -10.89 -8.80
CA VAL A 33 9.79 -11.30 -9.69
C VAL A 33 9.44 -11.00 -11.15
N SER A 34 10.44 -11.03 -12.03
CA SER A 34 10.19 -10.93 -13.47
C SER A 34 9.79 -12.30 -14.04
N PRO A 35 9.09 -12.37 -15.20
CA PRO A 35 8.78 -13.64 -15.86
C PRO A 35 10.02 -14.48 -16.25
N SER A 36 11.19 -13.85 -16.27
CA SER A 36 12.47 -14.51 -16.55
C SER A 36 13.20 -15.04 -15.31
N TYR A 37 12.63 -14.88 -14.11
CA TYR A 37 13.22 -15.37 -12.86
C TYR A 37 13.50 -16.88 -12.95
N GLU A 38 14.69 -17.29 -12.54
CA GLU A 38 15.09 -18.71 -12.49
C GLU A 38 14.67 -19.31 -11.15
N VAL A 39 13.70 -20.23 -11.20
CA VAL A 39 13.15 -20.93 -10.04
C VAL A 39 14.21 -21.80 -9.38
N LYS A 40 14.33 -21.73 -8.07
CA LYS A 40 15.18 -22.55 -7.21
C LYS A 40 14.32 -23.52 -6.39
N GLU A 41 14.89 -24.65 -5.96
CA GLU A 41 14.17 -25.64 -5.14
C GLU A 41 13.74 -25.08 -3.77
N SER A 42 14.47 -24.09 -3.26
CA SER A 42 14.18 -23.44 -1.99
C SER A 42 13.15 -22.30 -2.08
N ASP A 43 12.60 -22.03 -3.28
CA ASP A 43 11.68 -20.92 -3.46
C ASP A 43 10.29 -21.24 -2.90
N ASN A 44 9.78 -20.31 -2.09
CA ASN A 44 8.41 -20.35 -1.59
C ASN A 44 7.53 -19.45 -2.48
N PHE A 45 6.45 -20.02 -3.03
CA PHE A 45 5.53 -19.33 -3.93
C PHE A 45 4.26 -18.92 -3.19
N VAL A 46 3.93 -17.64 -3.27
CA VAL A 46 2.61 -17.13 -2.88
C VAL A 46 1.87 -16.77 -4.17
N PHE A 47 0.72 -17.40 -4.37
CA PHE A 47 -0.16 -17.14 -5.49
C PHE A 47 -1.32 -16.27 -5.00
N LEU A 48 -1.42 -15.06 -5.53
CA LEU A 48 -2.60 -14.24 -5.40
C LEU A 48 -3.54 -14.72 -6.52
N HIS A 49 -4.66 -15.34 -6.18
CA HIS A 49 -5.50 -16.07 -7.13
C HIS A 49 -6.04 -15.15 -8.22
N ALA A 50 -5.92 -15.57 -9.49
CA ALA A 50 -6.43 -14.82 -10.64
C ALA A 50 -7.97 -14.79 -10.72
N GLU A 51 -8.66 -15.71 -10.04
CA GLU A 51 -10.12 -15.70 -9.90
C GLU A 51 -10.61 -14.73 -8.84
N GLU A 52 -9.72 -14.28 -7.95
CA GLU A 52 -9.92 -13.26 -6.93
C GLU A 52 -9.08 -12.02 -7.24
N SER A 53 -9.11 -11.55 -8.50
CA SER A 53 -8.45 -10.30 -8.86
C SER A 53 -9.06 -9.16 -8.05
N PHE A 54 -8.21 -8.38 -7.37
CA PHE A 54 -8.65 -7.18 -6.70
C PHE A 54 -9.36 -6.23 -7.68
N VAL A 55 -10.36 -5.52 -7.20
CA VAL A 55 -11.14 -4.56 -8.00
C VAL A 55 -10.26 -3.50 -8.67
N SER A 56 -9.06 -3.26 -8.17
CA SER A 56 -8.07 -2.37 -8.80
C SER A 56 -6.62 -2.76 -8.48
N ALA A 57 -5.68 -2.14 -9.21
CA ALA A 57 -4.25 -2.32 -8.99
C ALA A 57 -3.77 -1.94 -7.57
N GLY A 58 -4.54 -1.14 -6.84
CA GLY A 58 -4.27 -0.80 -5.45
C GLY A 58 -4.14 -2.04 -4.56
N GLY A 59 -5.05 -3.00 -4.71
CA GLY A 59 -5.05 -4.22 -3.90
C GLY A 59 -3.73 -4.99 -3.93
N TYR A 60 -3.09 -5.08 -5.10
CA TYR A 60 -1.78 -5.74 -5.23
C TYR A 60 -0.65 -4.99 -4.52
N LYS A 61 -0.74 -3.65 -4.44
CA LYS A 61 0.25 -2.83 -3.73
C LYS A 61 0.19 -3.09 -2.23
N LEU A 62 -1.02 -3.12 -1.68
CA LEU A 62 -1.24 -3.41 -0.27
C LEU A 62 -0.90 -4.87 0.06
N ALA A 63 -1.37 -5.83 -0.73
CA ALA A 63 -1.09 -7.26 -0.52
C ALA A 63 0.41 -7.54 -0.44
N LYS A 64 1.20 -6.96 -1.38
CA LYS A 64 2.65 -7.07 -1.34
C LYS A 64 3.24 -6.49 -0.05
N ALA A 65 2.78 -5.31 0.37
CA ALA A 65 3.29 -4.67 1.57
C ALA A 65 2.96 -5.47 2.84
N LEU A 66 1.75 -6.02 2.94
CA LEU A 66 1.35 -6.88 4.07
C LEU A 66 2.24 -8.12 4.19
N ILE A 67 2.61 -8.72 3.06
CA ILE A 67 3.54 -9.87 3.02
C ILE A 67 4.95 -9.45 3.42
N ASP A 68 5.47 -8.38 2.82
CA ASP A 68 6.84 -7.91 3.08
C ASP A 68 7.05 -7.49 4.54
N PHE A 69 5.99 -7.02 5.21
CA PHE A 69 6.01 -6.58 6.61
C PHE A 69 5.58 -7.67 7.60
N ASP A 70 5.18 -8.85 7.12
CA ASP A 70 4.56 -9.91 7.95
C ASP A 70 3.42 -9.35 8.81
N PHE A 71 2.56 -8.52 8.19
CA PHE A 71 1.53 -7.76 8.89
C PHE A 71 0.15 -8.40 8.75
N SER A 72 -0.45 -8.80 9.87
CA SER A 72 -1.78 -9.41 9.89
C SER A 72 -2.90 -8.37 10.03
N VAL A 73 -3.89 -8.47 9.15
CA VAL A 73 -5.13 -7.66 9.16
C VAL A 73 -6.35 -8.45 9.65
N LYS A 74 -6.16 -9.75 9.91
CA LYS A 74 -7.27 -10.65 10.26
C LYS A 74 -8.00 -10.18 11.51
N ASP A 75 -9.34 -10.19 11.44
CA ASP A 75 -10.28 -9.81 12.50
C ASP A 75 -10.15 -8.36 13.00
N LYS A 76 -9.45 -7.50 12.25
CA LYS A 76 -9.18 -6.09 12.57
C LYS A 76 -10.08 -5.12 11.81
N VAL A 77 -10.23 -3.92 12.37
CA VAL A 77 -10.99 -2.80 11.81
C VAL A 77 -10.06 -1.77 11.20
N PHE A 78 -10.27 -1.42 9.94
CA PHE A 78 -9.42 -0.47 9.21
C PHE A 78 -10.23 0.71 8.67
N ALA A 79 -9.57 1.85 8.48
CA ALA A 79 -10.02 2.90 7.58
C ALA A 79 -9.15 2.86 6.30
N ASP A 80 -9.79 2.93 5.13
CA ASP A 80 -9.17 3.06 3.81
C ASP A 80 -9.36 4.49 3.32
N ILE A 81 -8.29 5.28 3.33
CA ILE A 81 -8.32 6.70 2.94
C ILE A 81 -7.88 6.84 1.50
N GLY A 82 -8.76 7.41 0.67
CA GLY A 82 -8.64 7.41 -0.78
C GLY A 82 -9.08 6.06 -1.35
N ALA A 83 -10.20 5.54 -0.85
CA ALA A 83 -10.69 4.21 -1.21
C ALA A 83 -10.97 4.07 -2.71
N SER A 84 -11.48 5.13 -3.36
CA SER A 84 -11.78 5.13 -4.80
C SER A 84 -12.61 3.90 -5.19
N THR A 85 -12.16 3.08 -6.14
CA THR A 85 -12.82 1.83 -6.54
C THR A 85 -12.70 0.71 -5.49
N GLY A 86 -11.93 0.88 -4.42
CA GLY A 86 -11.85 -0.06 -3.30
C GLY A 86 -10.72 -1.08 -3.39
N GLY A 87 -9.63 -0.78 -4.08
CA GLY A 87 -8.53 -1.75 -4.23
C GLY A 87 -7.91 -2.15 -2.90
N PHE A 88 -7.64 -1.21 -2.00
CA PHE A 88 -7.11 -1.51 -0.66
C PHE A 88 -8.17 -2.19 0.20
N THR A 89 -9.41 -1.70 0.18
CA THR A 89 -10.56 -2.30 0.86
C THR A 89 -10.74 -3.77 0.48
N ASP A 90 -10.73 -4.08 -0.82
CA ASP A 90 -10.86 -5.44 -1.33
C ASP A 90 -9.74 -6.36 -0.80
N CYS A 91 -8.49 -5.88 -0.84
CA CYS A 91 -7.36 -6.59 -0.27
C CYS A 91 -7.55 -6.88 1.22
N LEU A 92 -7.95 -5.89 2.02
CA LEU A 92 -8.21 -6.06 3.45
C LEU A 92 -9.29 -7.11 3.71
N LEU A 93 -10.40 -7.04 2.99
CA LEU A 93 -11.53 -7.97 3.15
C LEU A 93 -11.17 -9.41 2.77
N GLN A 94 -10.47 -9.60 1.64
CA GLN A 94 -10.03 -10.93 1.19
C GLN A 94 -9.04 -11.58 2.17
N ILE A 95 -8.21 -10.79 2.87
CA ILE A 95 -7.24 -11.30 3.87
C ILE A 95 -7.89 -11.43 5.26
N GLY A 96 -9.18 -11.08 5.41
CA GLY A 96 -9.95 -11.35 6.61
C GLY A 96 -10.12 -10.19 7.57
N ALA A 97 -10.02 -8.95 7.12
CA ALA A 97 -10.40 -7.81 7.95
C ALA A 97 -11.86 -7.94 8.42
N LYS A 98 -12.11 -7.52 9.66
CA LYS A 98 -13.44 -7.54 10.27
C LYS A 98 -14.34 -6.49 9.63
N LYS A 99 -13.84 -5.29 9.43
CA LYS A 99 -14.57 -4.15 8.87
C LYS A 99 -13.62 -3.13 8.25
N VAL A 100 -14.10 -2.43 7.21
CA VAL A 100 -13.36 -1.35 6.55
C VAL A 100 -14.27 -0.12 6.39
N TYR A 101 -13.79 1.03 6.86
CA TYR A 101 -14.37 2.34 6.61
C TYR A 101 -13.72 2.94 5.36
N CYS A 102 -14.45 2.99 4.26
CA CYS A 102 -13.98 3.52 2.97
C CYS A 102 -14.23 5.03 2.93
N ILE A 103 -13.16 5.82 2.91
CA ILE A 103 -13.21 7.28 2.98
C ILE A 103 -12.66 7.86 1.68
N ASP A 104 -13.47 8.64 0.97
CA ASP A 104 -13.05 9.31 -0.25
C ASP A 104 -13.67 10.72 -0.37
N VAL A 105 -12.98 11.62 -1.08
CA VAL A 105 -13.51 12.94 -1.45
C VAL A 105 -14.47 12.88 -2.62
N GLY A 106 -14.43 11.81 -3.40
CA GLY A 106 -15.36 11.50 -4.49
C GLY A 106 -16.65 10.87 -3.97
N GLU A 107 -17.57 10.63 -4.88
CA GLU A 107 -18.88 10.04 -4.58
C GLU A 107 -19.09 8.78 -5.42
N SER A 108 -19.66 7.74 -4.78
CA SER A 108 -20.12 6.51 -5.44
C SER A 108 -19.07 5.81 -6.32
N GLN A 109 -17.79 5.86 -5.92
CA GLN A 109 -16.70 5.26 -6.68
C GLN A 109 -16.47 3.78 -6.35
N LEU A 110 -16.89 3.33 -5.15
CA LEU A 110 -16.62 1.99 -4.67
C LEU A 110 -17.31 0.94 -5.54
N ASP A 111 -16.56 -0.10 -5.92
CA ASP A 111 -17.08 -1.24 -6.71
C ASP A 111 -18.24 -1.92 -5.96
N GLU A 112 -19.32 -2.22 -6.68
CA GLU A 112 -20.55 -2.84 -6.12
C GLU A 112 -20.27 -4.16 -5.40
N ARG A 113 -19.27 -4.92 -5.85
CA ARG A 113 -18.88 -6.20 -5.22
C ARG A 113 -18.41 -6.06 -3.78
N LEU A 114 -17.96 -4.87 -3.39
CA LEU A 114 -17.45 -4.60 -2.04
C LEU A 114 -18.52 -4.10 -1.08
N LYS A 115 -19.68 -3.69 -1.60
CA LYS A 115 -20.78 -3.17 -0.77
C LYS A 115 -21.40 -4.30 0.05
N GLY A 116 -21.37 -4.17 1.37
CA GLY A 116 -21.90 -5.18 2.30
C GLY A 116 -21.69 -4.79 3.76
N GLU A 117 -22.08 -5.67 4.67
CA GLU A 117 -22.10 -5.41 6.12
C GLU A 117 -20.73 -5.07 6.72
N LYS A 118 -19.64 -5.52 6.06
CA LYS A 118 -18.26 -5.25 6.51
C LYS A 118 -17.71 -3.92 6.02
N VAL A 119 -18.43 -3.18 5.18
CA VAL A 119 -17.95 -1.95 4.56
C VAL A 119 -18.84 -0.79 4.94
N VAL A 120 -18.25 0.26 5.46
CA VAL A 120 -18.92 1.54 5.74
C VAL A 120 -18.37 2.58 4.76
N ILE A 121 -19.25 3.15 3.94
CA ILE A 121 -18.85 4.13 2.91
C ILE A 121 -19.04 5.53 3.48
N ILE A 122 -18.00 6.35 3.38
CA ILE A 122 -17.97 7.76 3.81
C ILE A 122 -17.46 8.59 2.62
N ASP A 123 -18.36 8.86 1.70
CA ASP A 123 -18.11 9.67 0.50
C ASP A 123 -18.11 11.17 0.80
N ASN A 124 -17.57 11.98 -0.11
CA ASN A 124 -17.52 13.44 -0.02
C ASN A 124 -16.79 13.93 1.26
N PHE A 125 -15.89 13.13 1.82
CA PHE A 125 -15.20 13.46 3.06
C PHE A 125 -13.72 13.79 2.82
N ASN A 126 -13.30 14.95 3.29
CA ASN A 126 -11.90 15.35 3.22
C ASN A 126 -11.13 14.79 4.43
N ALA A 127 -10.20 13.87 4.18
CA ALA A 127 -9.42 13.19 5.20
C ALA A 127 -8.53 14.11 6.06
N ARG A 128 -8.34 15.38 5.69
CA ARG A 128 -7.70 16.38 6.55
C ARG A 128 -8.48 16.67 7.83
N PHE A 129 -9.79 16.36 7.84
CA PHE A 129 -10.69 16.56 8.99
C PHE A 129 -11.00 15.25 9.72
N LEU A 130 -10.24 14.20 9.44
CA LEU A 130 -10.40 12.91 10.09
C LEU A 130 -10.24 13.05 11.61
N ASN A 131 -11.14 12.40 12.35
CA ASN A 131 -11.06 12.32 13.80
C ASN A 131 -11.73 11.01 14.27
N TYR A 132 -11.47 10.61 15.51
CA TYR A 132 -11.97 9.34 16.06
C TYR A 132 -13.51 9.26 16.14
N ALA A 133 -14.21 10.38 16.27
CA ALA A 133 -15.68 10.39 16.37
C ALA A 133 -16.39 10.00 15.05
N LEU A 134 -15.65 9.94 13.95
CA LEU A 134 -16.17 9.48 12.65
C LEU A 134 -16.48 7.97 12.65
N PHE A 135 -15.89 7.22 13.56
CA PHE A 135 -15.93 5.75 13.59
C PHE A 135 -16.81 5.25 14.74
N ALA A 136 -17.70 4.28 14.42
CA ALA A 136 -18.56 3.67 15.43
C ALA A 136 -17.80 2.69 16.35
N GLU A 137 -16.61 2.26 15.93
CA GLU A 137 -15.72 1.37 16.68
C GLU A 137 -14.26 1.82 16.50
N GLU A 138 -13.39 1.34 17.37
CA GLU A 138 -11.98 1.70 17.32
C GLU A 138 -11.30 1.12 16.09
N LEU A 139 -10.41 1.91 15.50
CA LEU A 139 -9.58 1.45 14.39
C LEU A 139 -8.36 0.70 14.93
N ASP A 140 -8.06 -0.45 14.36
CA ASP A 140 -6.79 -1.16 14.55
C ASP A 140 -5.70 -0.63 13.62
N GLY A 141 -6.10 0.02 12.52
CA GLY A 141 -5.17 0.63 11.59
C GLY A 141 -5.84 1.46 10.50
N VAL A 142 -4.98 2.13 9.74
CA VAL A 142 -5.38 2.94 8.58
C VAL A 142 -4.52 2.54 7.38
N VAL A 143 -5.15 2.41 6.21
CA VAL A 143 -4.44 2.30 4.93
C VAL A 143 -4.70 3.58 4.12
N ILE A 144 -3.69 4.03 3.34
CA ILE A 144 -3.77 5.31 2.63
C ILE A 144 -3.26 5.14 1.19
N ASP A 145 -4.14 5.40 0.21
CA ASP A 145 -3.81 5.46 -1.23
C ASP A 145 -4.39 6.72 -1.88
N VAL A 146 -3.94 7.89 -1.45
CA VAL A 146 -4.43 9.18 -1.98
C VAL A 146 -3.65 9.63 -3.21
N SER A 147 -4.30 10.43 -4.07
CA SER A 147 -3.71 11.05 -5.26
C SER A 147 -3.86 12.56 -5.22
N PHE A 148 -2.94 13.27 -5.89
CA PHE A 148 -2.94 14.74 -6.04
C PHE A 148 -2.77 15.54 -4.74
N ILE A 149 -2.33 14.89 -3.67
CA ILE A 149 -2.08 15.51 -2.36
C ILE A 149 -0.88 14.83 -1.70
N SER A 150 -0.09 15.60 -0.94
CA SER A 150 0.98 15.04 -0.11
C SER A 150 0.41 14.36 1.14
N LEU A 151 0.99 13.25 1.54
CA LEU A 151 0.69 12.57 2.81
C LEU A 151 0.85 13.50 4.02
N THR A 152 1.72 14.50 3.96
CA THR A 152 1.93 15.46 5.05
C THR A 152 0.67 16.25 5.42
N TYR A 153 -0.30 16.39 4.52
CA TYR A 153 -1.58 17.05 4.83
C TYR A 153 -2.58 16.16 5.56
N ILE A 154 -2.34 14.84 5.59
CA ILE A 154 -3.30 13.84 6.09
C ILE A 154 -2.79 13.16 7.35
N LEU A 155 -1.48 12.87 7.45
CA LEU A 155 -0.91 12.07 8.53
C LEU A 155 -1.18 12.65 9.92
N GLY A 156 -1.29 13.98 10.07
CA GLY A 156 -1.64 14.60 11.35
C GLY A 156 -3.05 14.23 11.83
N ALA A 157 -4.03 14.30 10.93
CA ALA A 157 -5.42 13.92 11.22
C ALA A 157 -5.55 12.40 11.47
N VAL A 158 -4.83 11.59 10.68
CA VAL A 158 -4.77 10.13 10.87
C VAL A 158 -4.19 9.79 12.23
N SER A 159 -3.08 10.43 12.62
CA SER A 159 -2.47 10.24 13.94
C SER A 159 -3.45 10.56 15.07
N ALA A 160 -4.21 11.64 14.94
CA ALA A 160 -5.20 12.03 15.95
C ALA A 160 -6.39 11.07 16.05
N ALA A 161 -6.70 10.33 14.98
CA ALA A 161 -7.78 9.34 14.94
C ALA A 161 -7.38 7.96 15.47
N LEU A 162 -6.10 7.71 15.71
CA LEU A 162 -5.55 6.43 16.13
C LEU A 162 -5.12 6.43 17.60
N ARG A 163 -5.23 5.27 18.23
CA ARG A 163 -4.62 5.00 19.54
C ARG A 163 -3.16 4.56 19.40
N ASN A 164 -2.43 4.69 20.50
CA ASN A 164 -1.05 4.18 20.58
C ASN A 164 -0.99 2.67 20.30
N GLY A 165 0.01 2.24 19.54
CA GLY A 165 0.18 0.86 19.08
C GLY A 165 -0.52 0.54 17.76
N ASN A 166 -1.45 1.39 17.28
CA ASN A 166 -2.13 1.16 16.01
C ASN A 166 -1.28 1.64 14.83
N CYS A 167 -1.49 1.03 13.66
CA CYS A 167 -0.61 1.19 12.52
C CYS A 167 -1.23 1.94 11.35
N VAL A 168 -0.36 2.54 10.54
CA VAL A 168 -0.70 3.17 9.25
C VAL A 168 0.14 2.54 8.16
N LEU A 169 -0.49 2.05 7.09
CA LEU A 169 0.19 1.66 5.85
C LEU A 169 -0.13 2.71 4.78
N ALA A 170 0.83 3.55 4.42
CA ALA A 170 0.61 4.64 3.49
C ALA A 170 1.42 4.47 2.20
N LEU A 171 0.75 4.67 1.06
CA LEU A 171 1.40 4.66 -0.25
C LEU A 171 2.05 6.02 -0.52
N ILE A 172 3.37 6.05 -0.56
CA ILE A 172 4.17 7.22 -0.96
C ILE A 172 4.21 7.25 -2.49
N LYS A 173 3.64 8.28 -3.09
CA LYS A 173 3.64 8.53 -4.53
C LYS A 173 4.55 9.73 -4.83
N PRO A 174 5.79 9.53 -5.29
CA PRO A 174 6.76 10.61 -5.48
C PRO A 174 6.25 11.78 -6.32
N GLN A 175 5.42 11.50 -7.31
CA GLN A 175 4.83 12.51 -8.19
C GLN A 175 3.89 13.50 -7.47
N PHE A 176 3.36 13.14 -6.29
CA PHE A 176 2.50 14.02 -5.47
C PHE A 176 3.22 14.58 -4.24
N GLU A 177 4.46 14.14 -4.00
CA GLU A 177 5.27 14.55 -2.85
C GLU A 177 6.33 15.60 -3.21
N CYS A 178 6.60 15.82 -4.49
CA CYS A 178 7.55 16.80 -4.98
C CYS A 178 6.87 17.97 -5.69
N GLU A 179 7.63 19.01 -5.94
CA GLU A 179 7.19 20.16 -6.74
C GLU A 179 6.93 19.71 -8.20
N SER A 180 5.85 20.19 -8.80
CA SER A 180 5.42 19.82 -10.17
C SER A 180 6.51 20.01 -11.22
N ARG A 181 7.41 21.00 -11.07
CA ARG A 181 8.56 21.23 -11.97
C ARG A 181 9.59 20.11 -11.97
N LYS A 182 9.60 19.25 -10.94
CA LYS A 182 10.51 18.11 -10.80
C LYS A 182 9.92 16.82 -11.38
N VAL A 183 8.67 16.87 -11.80
CA VAL A 183 7.98 15.76 -12.44
C VAL A 183 8.29 15.80 -13.93
N GLY A 184 8.78 14.70 -14.50
CA GLY A 184 9.13 14.61 -15.92
C GLY A 184 7.92 14.77 -16.87
N LYS A 185 8.17 14.91 -18.16
CA LYS A 185 7.12 15.15 -19.20
C LYS A 185 5.95 14.16 -19.16
N ASN A 186 6.19 12.93 -18.71
CA ASN A 186 5.17 11.89 -18.63
C ASN A 186 4.63 11.67 -17.20
N GLY A 187 4.78 12.64 -16.32
CA GLY A 187 4.37 12.51 -14.91
C GLY A 187 5.25 11.59 -14.08
N ILE A 188 6.44 11.18 -14.57
CA ILE A 188 7.31 10.21 -13.93
C ILE A 188 8.50 10.89 -13.25
N VAL A 189 8.69 10.61 -11.98
CA VAL A 189 9.87 11.01 -11.19
C VAL A 189 10.93 9.91 -11.36
N ARG A 190 12.13 10.28 -11.88
CA ARG A 190 13.22 9.33 -12.16
C ARG A 190 14.48 9.58 -11.33
N ASP A 191 14.54 10.73 -10.66
CA ASP A 191 15.72 11.11 -9.88
C ASP A 191 15.74 10.38 -8.53
N GLU A 192 16.64 9.42 -8.40
CA GLU A 192 16.83 8.64 -7.17
C GLU A 192 17.13 9.51 -5.94
N LYS A 193 17.86 10.63 -6.12
CA LYS A 193 18.12 11.56 -5.01
C LYS A 193 16.84 12.25 -4.57
N LEU A 194 15.93 12.51 -5.50
CA LEU A 194 14.61 13.08 -5.18
C LEU A 194 13.73 12.06 -4.45
N HIS A 195 13.72 10.79 -4.88
CA HIS A 195 13.03 9.72 -4.15
C HIS A 195 13.51 9.61 -2.70
N LYS A 196 14.84 9.60 -2.47
CA LYS A 196 15.42 9.62 -1.11
C LYS A 196 14.92 10.80 -0.28
N LYS A 197 14.97 12.01 -0.84
CA LYS A 197 14.52 13.23 -0.16
C LYS A 197 13.03 13.16 0.21
N ILE A 198 12.20 12.59 -0.68
CA ILE A 198 10.77 12.42 -0.43
C ILE A 198 10.53 11.45 0.72
N ILE A 199 11.18 10.29 0.72
CA ILE A 199 11.03 9.30 1.78
C ILE A 199 11.46 9.90 3.13
N ILE A 200 12.62 10.59 3.17
CA ILE A 200 13.10 11.27 4.39
C ILE A 200 12.06 12.29 4.87
N LYS A 201 11.58 13.17 3.98
CA LYS A 201 10.54 14.16 4.29
C LYS A 201 9.30 13.53 4.93
N ILE A 202 8.81 12.42 4.37
CA ILE A 202 7.62 11.72 4.90
C ILE A 202 7.92 11.09 6.25
N CYS A 203 9.08 10.45 6.43
CA CYS A 203 9.49 9.88 7.72
C CYS A 203 9.59 10.96 8.81
N ASP A 204 10.23 12.08 8.51
CA ASP A 204 10.42 13.17 9.48
C ASP A 204 9.08 13.82 9.85
N PHE A 205 8.21 14.03 8.86
CA PHE A 205 6.87 14.53 9.13
C PHE A 205 6.05 13.54 9.96
N ALA A 206 6.07 12.25 9.64
CA ALA A 206 5.37 11.23 10.40
C ALA A 206 5.80 11.25 11.88
N LYS A 207 7.12 11.30 12.15
CA LYS A 207 7.65 11.44 13.51
C LYS A 207 7.13 12.68 14.23
N SER A 208 7.06 13.82 13.53
CA SER A 208 6.60 15.09 14.13
C SER A 208 5.13 15.07 14.57
N VAL A 209 4.34 14.12 14.02
CA VAL A 209 2.92 13.93 14.39
C VAL A 209 2.68 12.66 15.21
N GLY A 210 3.73 12.06 15.78
CA GLY A 210 3.64 10.90 16.66
C GLY A 210 3.40 9.57 15.93
N LEU A 211 3.84 9.46 14.67
CA LEU A 211 3.81 8.23 13.88
C LEU A 211 5.25 7.75 13.62
N ALA A 212 5.64 6.65 14.24
CA ALA A 212 6.98 6.08 14.13
C ALA A 212 7.14 5.25 12.85
N PRO A 213 8.06 5.58 11.92
CA PRO A 213 8.40 4.71 10.80
C PRO A 213 8.97 3.38 11.29
N ARG A 214 8.41 2.25 10.81
CA ARG A 214 8.81 0.88 11.17
C ARG A 214 9.44 0.14 10.00
N ALA A 215 8.83 0.19 8.84
CA ALA A 215 9.29 -0.49 7.64
C ALA A 215 8.87 0.26 6.37
N ILE A 216 9.54 -0.04 5.27
CA ILE A 216 9.18 0.47 3.93
C ILE A 216 9.47 -0.59 2.87
N THR A 217 8.63 -0.68 1.86
CA THR A 217 8.84 -1.54 0.71
C THR A 217 8.42 -0.84 -0.59
N ASN A 218 8.94 -1.31 -1.74
CA ASN A 218 8.42 -0.88 -3.04
C ASN A 218 7.04 -1.49 -3.29
N ALA A 219 6.10 -0.70 -3.77
CA ALA A 219 4.94 -1.24 -4.46
C ALA A 219 5.38 -2.07 -5.69
N PRO A 220 4.55 -2.96 -6.27
CA PRO A 220 4.90 -3.68 -7.49
C PRO A 220 5.38 -2.72 -8.57
N ILE A 221 6.58 -2.98 -9.10
CA ILE A 221 7.24 -2.10 -10.07
C ILE A 221 6.68 -2.41 -11.45
N VAL A 222 6.01 -1.43 -12.07
CA VAL A 222 5.47 -1.55 -13.42
C VAL A 222 6.28 -0.69 -14.39
N LYS A 223 6.74 -1.29 -15.48
CA LYS A 223 7.53 -0.58 -16.51
C LYS A 223 6.74 0.63 -17.06
N GLY A 224 7.36 1.79 -17.05
CA GLY A 224 6.73 3.02 -17.56
C GLY A 224 5.77 3.73 -16.59
N LYS A 225 5.68 3.27 -15.36
CA LYS A 225 4.95 3.92 -14.26
C LYS A 225 5.91 4.52 -13.23
N ASN A 226 5.39 5.38 -12.35
CA ASN A 226 6.14 5.85 -11.19
C ASN A 226 6.47 4.68 -10.26
N MET A 227 7.66 4.71 -9.69
CA MET A 227 8.01 3.88 -8.55
C MET A 227 7.31 4.47 -7.33
N GLU A 228 6.58 3.62 -6.62
CA GLU A 228 5.84 3.99 -5.42
C GLU A 228 6.28 3.11 -4.25
N TYR A 229 6.05 3.56 -3.04
CA TYR A 229 6.49 2.86 -1.83
C TYR A 229 5.35 2.75 -0.84
N VAL A 230 5.28 1.63 -0.11
CA VAL A 230 4.39 1.52 1.05
C VAL A 230 5.24 1.65 2.31
N ILE A 231 4.88 2.58 3.18
CA ILE A 231 5.52 2.76 4.48
C ILE A 231 4.59 2.27 5.59
N LEU A 232 5.16 1.51 6.52
CA LEU A 232 4.50 1.12 7.77
C LEU A 232 4.90 2.10 8.85
N LEU A 233 3.91 2.75 9.46
CA LEU A 233 4.05 3.66 10.58
C LEU A 233 3.27 3.10 11.77
N GLU A 234 3.72 3.37 12.98
CA GLU A 234 3.03 2.99 14.21
C GLU A 234 2.79 4.22 15.09
N LYS A 235 1.58 4.36 15.61
CA LYS A 235 1.23 5.42 16.55
C LYS A 235 1.88 5.17 17.90
N GLY A 236 2.61 6.16 18.41
CA GLY A 236 3.25 6.07 19.73
C GLY A 236 3.62 7.45 20.27
N GLU A 237 3.67 7.55 21.61
CA GLU A 237 4.05 8.80 22.29
C GLU A 237 5.56 9.07 22.17
N ASN A 238 6.37 8.01 22.13
CA ASN A 238 7.83 8.11 22.03
C ASN A 238 8.32 7.42 20.76
N CYS A 239 8.89 8.19 19.84
CA CYS A 239 9.55 7.65 18.66
C CYS A 239 10.95 7.06 18.95
N GLU A 240 11.25 6.68 20.21
CA GLU A 240 12.56 6.16 20.60
C GLU A 240 12.94 4.86 19.85
N ASN A 241 11.95 4.07 19.46
CA ASN A 241 12.14 2.84 18.67
C ASN A 241 11.85 3.02 17.17
N CYS A 242 11.92 4.25 16.65
CA CYS A 242 11.77 4.48 15.22
C CYS A 242 12.88 3.76 14.44
N ALA A 243 12.55 3.11 13.34
CA ALA A 243 13.56 2.63 12.43
C ALA A 243 14.42 3.81 11.92
N ASN A 244 15.73 3.61 11.88
CA ASN A 244 16.62 4.60 11.30
C ASN A 244 16.27 4.81 9.82
N THR A 245 15.98 6.04 9.43
CA THR A 245 15.55 6.37 8.05
C THR A 245 16.59 5.94 7.00
N GLU A 246 17.90 5.98 7.32
CA GLU A 246 18.92 5.46 6.43
C GLU A 246 18.83 3.94 6.22
N ASN A 247 18.46 3.20 7.25
CA ASN A 247 18.24 1.75 7.14
C ASN A 247 16.97 1.45 6.32
N LEU A 248 15.91 2.24 6.49
CA LEU A 248 14.71 2.13 5.66
C LEU A 248 15.04 2.35 4.18
N LEU A 249 15.87 3.34 3.85
CA LEU A 249 16.29 3.62 2.47
C LEU A 249 17.06 2.46 1.82
N LYS A 250 17.73 1.60 2.60
CA LYS A 250 18.42 0.40 2.10
C LYS A 250 17.45 -0.74 1.74
N CYS A 251 16.21 -0.71 2.27
CA CYS A 251 15.19 -1.74 2.03
C CYS A 251 14.47 -1.56 0.70
N VAL A 252 14.61 -0.42 0.04
CA VAL A 252 13.88 -0.09 -1.19
C VAL A 252 14.81 0.13 -2.38
N LYS A 253 14.30 -0.20 -3.58
CA LYS A 253 14.87 0.23 -4.84
C LYS A 253 14.43 1.67 -5.09
N LEU A 254 15.37 2.48 -5.53
CA LEU A 254 15.14 3.90 -5.82
C LEU A 254 15.22 4.15 -7.32
#